data_6362dc8a50dd7816735ac0af47045786
#
_entry.id   6362dc8a50dd7816735ac0af47045786
#
_cell.length_a   1.000
_cell.length_b   1.000
_cell.length_c   1.000
_cell.angle_alpha   90.00
_cell.angle_beta   90.00
_cell.angle_gamma   90.00
#
_symmetry.space_group_name_H-M   'P 1'
#
loop_
_entity.id
_entity.type
_entity.pdbx_description
1 polymer ?
#
loop_
_entity_poly.entity_id
_entity_poly.type
_entity_poly.pdbx_seq_one_letter_code
_entity_poly.pdbx_strand_id
1 'polypeptide(L)'
;MEVGKKPVKIKEMTWTKQGELYVLLDEETKKTFSIDPIAFLVWIQCDGKTDLEKIVDVFSVNGNRDIVKAAIGGILEKLETNGLIKWI
;
A
#
# COMPACT_ATOMS: atom_id res chain seq x y z
N MET A 1 14.18 -2.69 -18.48
CA MET A 1 12.99 -2.12 -17.86
C MET A 1 12.24 -3.16 -17.06
N GLU A 2 11.74 -2.76 -15.92
CA GLU A 2 11.12 -3.68 -14.97
C GLU A 2 9.62 -3.81 -15.21
N VAL A 3 9.27 -4.44 -16.30
CA VAL A 3 7.86 -4.61 -16.63
C VAL A 3 7.25 -5.61 -15.65
N GLY A 4 6.13 -5.23 -15.06
CA GLY A 4 5.40 -6.11 -14.19
C GLY A 4 5.91 -6.21 -12.77
N LYS A 5 6.73 -5.25 -12.34
CA LYS A 5 7.07 -5.20 -10.93
C LYS A 5 5.82 -5.03 -10.09
N LYS A 6 5.71 -5.81 -9.05
CA LYS A 6 4.51 -5.83 -8.21
C LYS A 6 4.88 -5.65 -6.75
N PRO A 7 4.12 -4.81 -6.03
CA PRO A 7 4.36 -4.68 -4.60
C PRO A 7 3.73 -5.85 -3.85
N VAL A 8 4.38 -6.27 -2.79
CA VAL A 8 3.88 -7.34 -1.94
C VAL A 8 4.14 -6.97 -0.49
N LYS A 9 3.20 -7.35 0.39
CA LYS A 9 3.40 -7.16 1.83
C LYS A 9 4.59 -7.97 2.28
N ILE A 10 5.45 -7.37 3.11
CA ILE A 10 6.61 -8.09 3.63
C ILE A 10 6.16 -9.24 4.51
N LYS A 11 5.09 -9.03 5.28
CA LYS A 11 4.47 -10.09 6.07
C LYS A 11 3.03 -9.72 6.31
N GLU A 12 2.23 -10.70 6.68
CA GLU A 12 0.84 -10.44 7.08
C GLU A 12 0.82 -9.77 8.44
N MET A 13 -0.06 -8.82 8.57
CA MET A 13 -0.23 -8.09 9.83
C MET A 13 -1.71 -8.04 10.17
N THR A 14 -2.01 -8.08 11.46
CA THR A 14 -3.36 -7.81 11.90
C THR A 14 -3.58 -6.30 11.87
N TRP A 15 -4.84 -5.91 11.74
CA TRP A 15 -5.14 -4.48 11.69
C TRP A 15 -6.45 -4.20 12.40
N THR A 16 -6.58 -2.96 12.85
CA THR A 16 -7.82 -2.50 13.45
C THR A 16 -8.02 -1.05 13.07
N LYS A 17 -9.28 -0.64 12.97
CA LYS A 17 -9.59 0.75 12.66
C LYS A 17 -9.76 1.51 13.96
N GLN A 18 -9.03 2.63 14.09
CA GLN A 18 -9.13 3.49 15.26
C GLN A 18 -9.38 4.91 14.81
N GLY A 19 -10.61 5.39 14.97
CA GLY A 19 -11.00 6.68 14.47
C GLY A 19 -10.92 6.69 12.95
N GLU A 20 -10.12 7.59 12.41
CA GLU A 20 -9.95 7.69 10.96
C GLU A 20 -8.67 7.03 10.47
N LEU A 21 -7.95 6.35 11.37
CA LEU A 21 -6.70 5.70 11.01
C LEU A 21 -6.85 4.19 11.11
N TYR A 22 -5.99 3.50 10.38
CA TYR A 22 -5.85 2.05 10.49
C TYR A 22 -4.53 1.76 11.17
N VAL A 23 -4.56 0.90 12.17
CA VAL A 23 -3.36 0.51 12.91
C VAL A 23 -2.99 -0.90 12.48
N LEU A 24 -1.79 -1.06 11.94
CA LEU A 24 -1.27 -2.37 11.56
C LEU A 24 -0.39 -2.86 12.69
N LEU A 25 -0.59 -4.11 13.11
CA LEU A 25 0.21 -4.71 14.18
C LEU A 25 1.04 -5.85 13.63
N ASP A 26 2.34 -5.76 13.85
CA ASP A 26 3.27 -6.85 13.58
C ASP A 26 3.28 -7.73 14.83
N GLU A 27 2.66 -8.90 14.74
CA GLU A 27 2.51 -9.79 15.90
C GLU A 27 3.84 -10.27 16.45
N GLU A 28 4.86 -10.38 15.60
CA GLU A 28 6.16 -10.88 16.03
C GLU A 28 6.94 -9.84 16.84
N THR A 29 7.04 -8.63 16.31
CA THR A 29 7.83 -7.57 16.93
C THR A 29 7.01 -6.68 17.85
N LYS A 30 5.68 -6.79 17.80
CA LYS A 30 4.76 -5.95 18.53
C LYS A 30 4.82 -4.48 18.11
N LYS A 31 5.40 -4.19 16.96
CA LYS A 31 5.43 -2.85 16.42
C LYS A 31 4.09 -2.52 15.76
N THR A 32 3.68 -1.27 15.86
CA THR A 32 2.44 -0.81 15.24
C THR A 32 2.74 0.32 14.27
N PHE A 33 1.90 0.43 13.24
CA PHE A 33 2.01 1.48 12.24
C PHE A 33 0.63 2.05 12.00
N SER A 34 0.50 3.36 12.17
CA SER A 34 -0.79 4.04 11.91
C SER A 34 -0.75 4.61 10.51
N ILE A 35 -1.72 4.23 9.68
CA ILE A 35 -1.79 4.72 8.31
C ILE A 35 -3.19 5.23 8.02
N ASP A 36 -3.29 6.16 7.07
CA ASP A 36 -4.59 6.72 6.72
C ASP A 36 -5.39 5.73 5.85
N PRO A 37 -6.69 5.97 5.66
CA PRO A 37 -7.54 5.02 4.93
C PRO A 37 -7.06 4.75 3.51
N ILE A 38 -6.54 5.75 2.82
CA ILE A 38 -6.09 5.55 1.43
C ILE A 38 -4.85 4.67 1.41
N ALA A 39 -3.90 4.94 2.31
CA ALA A 39 -2.70 4.11 2.40
C ALA A 39 -3.07 2.68 2.78
N PHE A 40 -4.07 2.50 3.65
CA PHE A 40 -4.55 1.17 4.02
C PHE A 40 -5.10 0.42 2.80
N LEU A 41 -5.93 1.11 1.99
CA LEU A 41 -6.49 0.49 0.80
C LEU A 41 -5.41 0.13 -0.23
N VAL A 42 -4.37 0.94 -0.32
CA VAL A 42 -3.23 0.62 -1.18
C VAL A 42 -2.50 -0.61 -0.62
N TRP A 43 -2.25 -0.61 0.69
CA TRP A 43 -1.52 -1.71 1.33
C TRP A 43 -2.21 -3.07 1.12
N ILE A 44 -3.54 -3.13 1.25
CA ILE A 44 -4.22 -4.41 1.10
C ILE A 44 -4.17 -4.94 -0.33
N GLN A 45 -3.86 -4.09 -1.31
CA GLN A 45 -3.72 -4.53 -2.69
C GLN A 45 -2.31 -4.98 -3.03
N CYS A 46 -1.38 -4.87 -2.09
CA CYS A 46 -0.01 -5.31 -2.30
C CYS A 46 0.08 -6.81 -2.05
N ASP A 47 -0.31 -7.57 -3.06
CA ASP A 47 -0.42 -9.04 -2.95
C ASP A 47 0.63 -9.77 -3.79
N GLY A 48 1.56 -9.04 -4.41
CA GLY A 48 2.57 -9.65 -5.26
C GLY A 48 2.03 -10.07 -6.62
N LYS A 49 0.75 -9.81 -6.90
CA LYS A 49 0.12 -10.19 -8.17
C LYS A 49 -0.45 -8.99 -8.92
N THR A 50 -0.58 -7.86 -8.25
CA THR A 50 -1.18 -6.65 -8.81
C THR A 50 -0.09 -5.61 -8.98
N ASP A 51 0.11 -5.14 -10.23
CA ASP A 51 1.14 -4.14 -10.48
C ASP A 51 0.63 -2.73 -10.21
N LEU A 52 1.54 -1.76 -10.29
CA LEU A 52 1.23 -0.37 -10.01
C LEU A 52 0.08 0.15 -10.87
N GLU A 53 0.10 -0.18 -12.16
CA GLU A 53 -0.93 0.32 -13.07
C GLU A 53 -2.32 -0.16 -12.68
N LYS A 54 -2.43 -1.39 -12.23
CA LYS A 54 -3.72 -1.93 -11.80
C LYS A 54 -4.18 -1.30 -10.50
N ILE A 55 -3.25 -1.04 -9.58
CA ILE A 55 -3.60 -0.34 -8.35
C ILE A 55 -4.10 1.08 -8.68
N VAL A 56 -3.41 1.75 -9.60
CA VAL A 56 -3.83 3.08 -10.05
C VAL A 56 -5.23 3.03 -10.64
N ASP A 57 -5.54 1.98 -11.42
CA ASP A 57 -6.87 1.82 -12.02
C ASP A 57 -7.97 1.82 -10.97
N VAL A 58 -7.72 1.19 -9.83
CA VAL A 58 -8.72 1.11 -8.75
C VAL A 58 -9.10 2.50 -8.25
N PHE A 59 -8.13 3.41 -8.18
CA PHE A 59 -8.34 4.72 -7.58
C PHE A 59 -8.59 5.85 -8.58
N SER A 60 -8.50 5.58 -9.88
CA SER A 60 -8.58 6.65 -10.88
C SER A 60 -9.88 6.65 -11.68
N VAL A 61 -10.95 6.16 -11.07
CA VAL A 61 -12.24 6.02 -11.77
C VAL A 61 -12.75 7.37 -12.27
N ASN A 62 -12.65 8.41 -11.46
CA ASN A 62 -13.16 9.72 -11.83
C ASN A 62 -12.08 10.81 -11.78
N GLY A 63 -10.81 10.42 -11.76
CA GLY A 63 -9.75 11.38 -11.57
C GLY A 63 -8.78 11.43 -12.73
N ASN A 64 -7.86 12.36 -12.63
CA ASN A 64 -6.75 12.45 -13.55
C ASN A 64 -5.76 11.33 -13.21
N ARG A 65 -5.56 10.41 -14.16
CA ARG A 65 -4.74 9.23 -13.91
C ARG A 65 -3.30 9.57 -13.53
N ASP A 66 -2.74 10.61 -14.13
CA ASP A 66 -1.36 10.98 -13.84
C ASP A 66 -1.21 11.49 -12.39
N ILE A 67 -2.19 12.26 -11.92
CA ILE A 67 -2.18 12.75 -10.54
C ILE A 67 -2.37 11.58 -9.58
N VAL A 68 -3.31 10.69 -9.88
CA VAL A 68 -3.56 9.51 -9.05
C VAL A 68 -2.33 8.63 -9.00
N LYS A 69 -1.68 8.40 -10.15
CA LYS A 69 -0.48 7.56 -10.20
C LYS A 69 0.64 8.14 -9.35
N ALA A 70 0.82 9.46 -9.40
CA ALA A 70 1.85 10.11 -8.58
C ALA A 70 1.53 9.93 -7.08
N ALA A 71 0.27 10.09 -6.70
CA ALA A 71 -0.14 9.93 -5.30
C ALA A 71 0.04 8.50 -4.82
N ILE A 72 -0.39 7.51 -5.62
CA ILE A 72 -0.25 6.11 -5.26
C ILE A 72 1.23 5.72 -5.18
N GLY A 73 2.04 6.20 -6.14
CA GLY A 73 3.48 5.96 -6.11
C GLY A 73 4.13 6.48 -4.84
N GLY A 74 3.72 7.67 -4.39
CA GLY A 74 4.23 8.24 -3.15
C GLY A 74 3.83 7.42 -1.93
N ILE A 75 2.60 6.91 -1.91
CA ILE A 75 2.13 6.06 -0.83
C ILE A 75 2.94 4.76 -0.80
N LEU A 76 3.13 4.12 -1.95
CA LEU A 76 3.90 2.88 -2.02
C LEU A 76 5.34 3.10 -1.57
N GLU A 77 5.93 4.23 -1.94
CA GLU A 77 7.29 4.55 -1.51
C GLU A 77 7.38 4.67 0.00
N LYS A 78 6.39 5.31 0.63
CA LYS A 78 6.34 5.42 2.09
C LYS A 78 6.16 4.07 2.74
N LEU A 79 5.28 3.23 2.18
CA LEU A 79 5.10 1.88 2.72
C LEU A 79 6.39 1.08 2.63
N GLU A 80 7.10 1.21 1.53
CA GLU A 80 8.38 0.53 1.36
C GLU A 80 9.41 1.03 2.36
N THR A 81 9.50 2.35 2.51
CA THR A 81 10.44 2.96 3.44
C THR A 81 10.20 2.51 4.88
N ASN A 82 8.94 2.31 5.23
CA ASN A 82 8.58 1.83 6.58
C ASN A 82 8.69 0.32 6.73
N GLY A 83 9.14 -0.38 5.70
CA GLY A 83 9.32 -1.82 5.78
C GLY A 83 8.03 -2.61 5.72
N LEU A 84 6.98 -2.03 5.16
CA LEU A 84 5.68 -2.70 5.10
C LEU A 84 5.46 -3.45 3.80
N ILE A 85 6.12 -3.06 2.73
CA ILE A 85 6.05 -3.74 1.45
C ILE A 85 7.43 -3.82 0.81
N LYS A 86 7.53 -4.68 -0.19
CA LYS A 86 8.69 -4.73 -1.09
C LYS A 86 8.17 -4.95 -2.49
N TRP A 87 9.04 -4.75 -3.46
CA TRP A 87 8.72 -4.97 -4.87
C TRP A 87 9.32 -6.31 -5.33
N ILE A 88 8.56 -7.02 -6.11
CA ILE A 88 9.05 -8.28 -6.67
C ILE A 88 8.84 -8.32 -8.19
#